data_0c088797939a97849d95bc2ec7e5b2cb
#
_entry.id   0c088797939a97849d95bc2ec7e5b2cb
#
_cell.length_a   1.000
_cell.length_b   1.000
_cell.length_c   1.000
_cell.angle_alpha   90.00
_cell.angle_beta   90.00
_cell.angle_gamma   90.00
#
_symmetry.space_group_name_H-M   'P 1'
#
loop_
_entity.id
_entity.type
_entity.pdbx_description
1 polymer ?
#
loop_
_entity_poly.entity_id
_entity_poly.type
_entity_poly.pdbx_seq_one_letter_code
_entity_poly.pdbx_strand_id
1 'polypeptide(L)'
;SRTRWRGLRFAMDAAALGYTWRAMLYFAAWFVSFGLLTPLVTFRLEKYMTDRMWYGDARFEQTGQWTALYAAMKHQFIAVGVLLLGAAIIYFGQAVALGGTVMIAGGLWLIFGFVYYQVESFKYLTAHKVLDGKVHFTSNASSARVISIFVLGVVLIAVLVVGLIIAFGTLFGLFALAGSGHDVTGVDRWAEI
;
A
#
# COMPACT_ATOMS: atom_id res chain seq x y z
N SER A 1 7.73 21.25 20.06
CA SER A 1 6.46 20.60 19.77
C SER A 1 5.30 21.34 20.45
N ARG A 2 4.14 21.45 19.77
CA ARG A 2 2.92 22.06 20.32
C ARG A 2 1.99 21.05 20.99
N THR A 3 2.28 19.76 20.85
CA THR A 3 1.45 18.69 21.40
C THR A 3 1.70 18.52 22.90
N ARG A 4 0.63 18.62 23.69
CA ARG A 4 0.64 18.39 25.13
C ARG A 4 -0.43 17.35 25.49
N TRP A 5 -0.10 16.47 26.42
CA TRP A 5 -1.05 15.54 27.00
C TRP A 5 -0.82 15.44 28.52
N ARG A 6 -1.88 15.59 29.31
CA ARG A 6 -1.81 15.62 30.77
C ARG A 6 -0.76 16.58 31.32
N GLY A 7 -0.62 17.78 30.69
CA GLY A 7 0.34 18.81 31.13
C GLY A 7 1.78 18.62 30.66
N LEU A 8 2.17 17.43 30.18
CA LEU A 8 3.51 17.15 29.65
C LEU A 8 3.58 17.44 28.15
N ARG A 9 4.74 17.87 27.70
CA ARG A 9 5.01 18.16 26.29
C ARG A 9 5.65 16.96 25.60
N PHE A 10 5.17 16.66 24.40
CA PHE A 10 5.94 15.85 23.47
C PHE A 10 6.99 16.71 22.81
N ALA A 11 8.22 16.29 22.80
CA ALA A 11 9.33 16.90 22.11
C ALA A 11 9.99 15.90 21.16
N MET A 12 10.65 16.41 20.15
CA MET A 12 11.46 15.62 19.22
C MET A 12 12.73 16.41 18.95
N ASP A 13 13.87 15.75 19.03
CA ASP A 13 15.16 16.34 18.70
C ASP A 13 15.21 16.73 17.22
N ALA A 14 15.91 17.83 16.91
CA ALA A 14 16.10 18.28 15.54
C ALA A 14 16.86 17.22 14.73
N ALA A 15 16.18 16.56 13.82
CA ALA A 15 16.74 15.42 13.12
C ALA A 15 16.30 15.32 11.63
N ALA A 16 15.63 16.35 11.11
CA ALA A 16 15.04 16.32 9.77
C ALA A 16 16.04 15.97 8.68
N LEU A 17 17.18 16.68 8.60
CA LEU A 17 18.22 16.41 7.60
C LEU A 17 18.83 15.01 7.77
N GLY A 18 19.11 14.62 9.01
CA GLY A 18 19.62 13.28 9.30
C GLY A 18 18.65 12.16 8.95
N TYR A 19 17.35 12.39 9.12
CA TYR A 19 16.30 11.46 8.68
C TYR A 19 16.25 11.36 7.16
N THR A 20 16.17 12.50 6.48
CA THR A 20 16.07 12.56 5.01
C THR A 20 17.25 11.84 4.35
N TRP A 21 18.47 12.09 4.79
CA TRP A 21 19.65 11.42 4.24
C TRP A 21 19.61 9.88 4.44
N ARG A 22 19.26 9.46 5.65
CA ARG A 22 19.10 8.02 5.94
C ARG A 22 17.95 7.39 5.14
N ALA A 23 16.82 8.09 5.04
CA ALA A 23 15.70 7.64 4.24
C ALA A 23 16.08 7.45 2.77
N MET A 24 16.83 8.39 2.19
CA MET A 24 17.31 8.26 0.80
C MET A 24 18.24 7.05 0.63
N LEU A 25 19.20 6.85 1.53
CA LEU A 25 20.10 5.69 1.48
C LEU A 25 19.35 4.36 1.63
N TYR A 26 18.45 4.28 2.60
CA TYR A 26 17.65 3.07 2.81
C TYR A 26 16.67 2.83 1.66
N PHE A 27 16.13 3.88 1.06
CA PHE A 27 15.27 3.76 -0.10
C PHE A 27 16.06 3.27 -1.34
N ALA A 28 17.26 3.77 -1.55
CA ALA A 28 18.16 3.27 -2.59
C ALA A 28 18.49 1.78 -2.39
N ALA A 29 18.81 1.38 -1.15
CA ALA A 29 19.06 -0.02 -0.81
C ALA A 29 17.80 -0.89 -0.99
N TRP A 30 16.62 -0.37 -0.66
CA TRP A 30 15.33 -1.01 -0.89
C TRP A 30 15.08 -1.25 -2.38
N PHE A 31 15.35 -0.25 -3.20
CA PHE A 31 15.20 -0.36 -4.65
C PHE A 31 16.14 -1.39 -5.27
N VAL A 32 17.42 -1.37 -4.90
CA VAL A 32 18.44 -2.34 -5.36
C VAL A 32 18.10 -3.77 -4.91
N SER A 33 17.49 -3.93 -3.73
CA SER A 33 17.08 -5.24 -3.21
C SER A 33 15.72 -5.72 -3.70
N PHE A 34 15.08 -5.02 -4.65
CA PHE A 34 13.70 -5.32 -5.10
C PHE A 34 12.70 -5.45 -3.94
N GLY A 35 12.85 -4.62 -2.90
CA GLY A 35 11.96 -4.61 -1.74
C GLY A 35 12.29 -5.64 -0.65
N LEU A 36 13.28 -6.50 -0.82
CA LEU A 36 13.67 -7.50 0.21
C LEU A 36 14.12 -6.84 1.51
N LEU A 37 14.69 -5.64 1.46
CA LEU A 37 15.14 -4.88 2.62
C LEU A 37 14.03 -4.04 3.29
N THR A 38 12.75 -4.23 2.91
CA THR A 38 11.61 -3.54 3.55
C THR A 38 11.64 -3.61 5.08
N PRO A 39 11.86 -4.77 5.74
CA PRO A 39 11.93 -4.86 7.19
C PRO A 39 13.04 -4.01 7.81
N LEU A 40 14.20 -3.98 7.17
CA LEU A 40 15.34 -3.17 7.62
C LEU A 40 15.02 -1.67 7.51
N VAL A 41 14.48 -1.24 6.38
CA VAL A 41 14.12 0.17 6.16
C VAL A 41 13.07 0.62 7.16
N THR A 42 11.98 -0.14 7.29
CA THR A 42 10.88 0.15 8.23
C THR A 42 11.40 0.26 9.66
N PHE A 43 12.17 -0.74 10.12
CA PHE A 43 12.69 -0.76 11.49
C PHE A 43 13.69 0.37 11.76
N ARG A 44 14.64 0.60 10.86
CA ARG A 44 15.70 1.59 11.04
C ARG A 44 15.18 3.02 11.03
N LEU A 45 14.23 3.34 10.17
CA LEU A 45 13.62 4.66 10.13
C LEU A 45 12.73 4.90 11.36
N GLU A 46 11.93 3.91 11.76
CA GLU A 46 11.10 4.00 12.96
C GLU A 46 11.96 4.14 14.22
N LYS A 47 13.03 3.34 14.35
CA LYS A 47 13.98 3.45 15.46
C LYS A 47 14.62 4.83 15.50
N TYR A 48 15.04 5.37 14.36
CA TYR A 48 15.65 6.70 14.30
C TYR A 48 14.71 7.80 14.79
N MET A 49 13.42 7.70 14.48
CA MET A 49 12.41 8.65 14.94
C MET A 49 12.08 8.44 16.42
N THR A 50 11.81 7.20 16.81
CA THR A 50 11.40 6.85 18.18
C THR A 50 12.47 7.22 19.20
N ASP A 51 13.74 6.90 18.96
CA ASP A 51 14.86 7.19 19.86
C ASP A 51 15.13 8.70 20.05
N ARG A 52 14.41 9.58 19.33
CA ARG A 52 14.48 11.05 19.43
C ARG A 52 13.21 11.69 19.96
N MET A 53 12.24 10.88 20.32
CA MET A 53 11.00 11.34 20.92
C MET A 53 11.15 11.43 22.43
N TRP A 54 10.57 12.49 23.00
CA TRP A 54 10.53 12.74 24.43
C TRP A 54 9.10 12.99 24.89
N TYR A 55 8.79 12.52 26.09
CA TYR A 55 7.57 12.82 26.80
C TYR A 55 7.91 13.41 28.17
N GLY A 56 7.86 14.73 28.29
CA GLY A 56 8.48 15.44 29.42
C GLY A 56 9.99 15.18 29.43
N ASP A 57 10.47 14.61 30.51
CA ASP A 57 11.89 14.22 30.69
C ASP A 57 12.18 12.76 30.30
N ALA A 58 11.14 11.98 30.01
CA ALA A 58 11.26 10.58 29.63
C ALA A 58 11.55 10.43 28.13
N ARG A 59 12.48 9.56 27.78
CA ARG A 59 12.88 9.27 26.40
C ARG A 59 12.26 7.99 25.91
N PHE A 60 11.81 8.01 24.64
CA PHE A 60 11.42 6.78 23.95
C PHE A 60 12.63 6.03 23.41
N GLU A 61 12.56 4.72 23.48
CA GLU A 61 13.56 3.81 22.88
C GLU A 61 12.83 2.75 22.05
N GLN A 62 13.35 2.48 20.85
CA GLN A 62 12.90 1.37 20.03
C GLN A 62 13.82 0.18 20.26
N THR A 63 13.30 -0.86 20.88
CA THR A 63 13.96 -2.15 21.10
C THR A 63 13.56 -3.15 19.98
N GLY A 64 14.08 -4.37 20.06
CA GLY A 64 13.77 -5.43 19.09
C GLY A 64 14.77 -5.49 17.92
N GLN A 65 14.45 -6.34 16.94
CA GLN A 65 15.31 -6.65 15.81
C GLN A 65 14.54 -6.52 14.49
N TRP A 66 15.17 -5.94 13.48
CA TRP A 66 14.56 -5.80 12.14
C TRP A 66 14.30 -7.15 11.47
N THR A 67 15.09 -8.18 11.79
CA THR A 67 14.94 -9.53 11.24
C THR A 67 13.62 -10.19 11.62
N ALA A 68 13.05 -9.85 12.79
CA ALA A 68 11.76 -10.37 13.22
C ALA A 68 10.60 -9.92 12.30
N LEU A 69 10.74 -8.80 11.60
CA LEU A 69 9.75 -8.30 10.66
C LEU A 69 9.63 -9.14 9.38
N TYR A 70 10.60 -10.02 9.08
CA TYR A 70 10.45 -10.96 7.97
C TYR A 70 9.30 -11.94 8.17
N ALA A 71 8.97 -12.28 9.42
CA ALA A 71 7.79 -13.09 9.71
C ALA A 71 6.48 -12.42 9.24
N ALA A 72 6.42 -11.09 9.28
CA ALA A 72 5.30 -10.32 8.73
C ALA A 72 5.29 -10.29 7.20
N MET A 73 6.43 -10.45 6.53
CA MET A 73 6.55 -10.45 5.06
C MET A 73 6.17 -11.79 4.39
N LYS A 74 5.86 -12.83 5.14
CA LYS A 74 5.60 -14.18 4.59
C LYS A 74 4.60 -14.20 3.42
N HIS A 75 3.52 -13.42 3.52
CA HIS A 75 2.51 -13.35 2.45
C HIS A 75 3.03 -12.65 1.19
N GLN A 76 3.95 -11.70 1.31
CA GLN A 76 4.60 -11.08 0.16
C GLN A 76 5.50 -12.06 -0.58
N PHE A 77 6.26 -12.90 0.13
CA PHE A 77 7.07 -13.96 -0.49
C PHE A 77 6.21 -15.00 -1.21
N ILE A 78 5.09 -15.41 -0.61
CA ILE A 78 4.14 -16.32 -1.27
C ILE A 78 3.60 -15.67 -2.55
N ALA A 79 3.20 -14.40 -2.51
CA ALA A 79 2.68 -13.68 -3.65
C ALA A 79 3.70 -13.59 -4.79
N VAL A 80 4.94 -13.27 -4.48
CA VAL A 80 6.04 -13.24 -5.48
C VAL A 80 6.25 -14.63 -6.09
N GLY A 81 6.22 -15.70 -5.29
CA GLY A 81 6.30 -17.09 -5.78
C GLY A 81 5.16 -17.43 -6.75
N VAL A 82 3.91 -17.01 -6.44
CA VAL A 82 2.75 -17.19 -7.33
C VAL A 82 2.90 -16.40 -8.63
N LEU A 83 3.40 -15.16 -8.57
CA LEU A 83 3.66 -14.34 -9.75
C LEU A 83 4.73 -14.97 -10.67
N LEU A 84 5.82 -15.46 -10.08
CA LEU A 84 6.88 -16.16 -10.82
C LEU A 84 6.35 -17.46 -11.45
N LEU A 85 5.50 -18.20 -10.75
CA LEU A 85 4.83 -19.39 -11.28
C LEU A 85 3.95 -19.04 -12.49
N GLY A 86 3.13 -17.99 -12.39
CA GLY A 86 2.30 -17.51 -13.50
C GLY A 86 3.14 -17.10 -14.71
N ALA A 87 4.24 -16.37 -14.49
CA ALA A 87 5.17 -16.01 -15.53
C ALA A 87 5.83 -17.25 -16.19
N ALA A 88 6.23 -18.24 -15.40
CA ALA A 88 6.79 -19.50 -15.89
C ALA A 88 5.79 -20.30 -16.74
N ILE A 89 4.51 -20.35 -16.35
CA ILE A 89 3.44 -20.99 -17.12
C ILE A 89 3.28 -20.32 -18.49
N ILE A 90 3.35 -19.00 -18.56
CA ILE A 90 3.27 -18.26 -19.83
C ILE A 90 4.51 -18.57 -20.70
N TYR A 91 5.69 -18.47 -20.10
CA TYR A 91 6.94 -18.57 -20.85
C TYR A 91 7.23 -19.99 -21.35
N PHE A 92 7.12 -20.99 -20.47
CA PHE A 92 7.44 -22.39 -20.79
C PHE A 92 6.24 -23.19 -21.30
N GLY A 93 5.06 -22.97 -20.75
CA GLY A 93 3.84 -23.70 -21.06
C GLY A 93 3.02 -23.08 -22.19
N GLN A 94 3.38 -21.88 -22.66
CA GLN A 94 2.63 -21.09 -23.66
C GLN A 94 1.13 -20.95 -23.38
N ALA A 95 0.72 -21.23 -22.14
CA ALA A 95 -0.66 -21.17 -21.67
C ALA A 95 -1.00 -19.78 -21.13
N VAL A 96 -1.14 -18.79 -22.02
CA VAL A 96 -1.31 -17.37 -21.66
C VAL A 96 -2.53 -17.14 -20.76
N ALA A 97 -3.66 -17.77 -21.05
CA ALA A 97 -4.87 -17.61 -20.24
C ALA A 97 -4.67 -18.15 -18.82
N LEU A 98 -4.12 -19.35 -18.65
CA LEU A 98 -3.85 -19.95 -17.36
C LEU A 98 -2.81 -19.15 -16.57
N GLY A 99 -1.67 -18.84 -17.20
CA GLY A 99 -0.62 -18.06 -16.54
C GLY A 99 -1.08 -16.66 -16.18
N GLY A 100 -1.91 -16.02 -17.01
CA GLY A 100 -2.52 -14.73 -16.74
C GLY A 100 -3.44 -14.75 -15.52
N THR A 101 -4.30 -15.76 -15.39
CA THR A 101 -5.17 -15.91 -14.19
C THR A 101 -4.35 -16.14 -12.91
N VAL A 102 -3.27 -16.94 -12.99
CA VAL A 102 -2.35 -17.14 -11.85
C VAL A 102 -1.65 -15.83 -11.47
N MET A 103 -1.21 -15.02 -12.45
CA MET A 103 -0.59 -13.72 -12.16
C MET A 103 -1.58 -12.72 -11.54
N ILE A 104 -2.84 -12.70 -11.98
CA ILE A 104 -3.88 -11.86 -11.37
C ILE A 104 -4.08 -12.28 -9.91
N ALA A 105 -4.21 -13.58 -9.64
CA ALA A 105 -4.33 -14.09 -8.27
C ALA A 105 -3.10 -13.73 -7.41
N GLY A 106 -1.90 -13.85 -7.94
CA GLY A 106 -0.65 -13.44 -7.29
C GLY A 106 -0.60 -11.94 -6.98
N GLY A 107 -1.06 -11.10 -7.91
CA GLY A 107 -1.15 -9.65 -7.72
C GLY A 107 -2.13 -9.27 -6.61
N LEU A 108 -3.31 -9.88 -6.59
CA LEU A 108 -4.29 -9.68 -5.50
C LEU A 108 -3.72 -10.13 -4.14
N TRP A 109 -3.02 -11.27 -4.13
CA TRP A 109 -2.36 -11.77 -2.91
C TRP A 109 -1.22 -10.85 -2.45
N LEU A 110 -0.52 -10.20 -3.37
CA LEU A 110 0.52 -9.21 -3.04
C LEU A 110 -0.07 -7.99 -2.31
N ILE A 111 -1.22 -7.49 -2.78
CA ILE A 111 -1.94 -6.38 -2.12
C ILE A 111 -2.36 -6.78 -0.71
N PHE A 112 -2.94 -7.98 -0.54
CA PHE A 112 -3.27 -8.54 0.77
C PHE A 112 -2.02 -8.63 1.66
N GLY A 113 -0.92 -9.18 1.14
CA GLY A 113 0.35 -9.30 1.85
C GLY A 113 0.92 -7.97 2.30
N PHE A 114 0.75 -6.91 1.50
CA PHE A 114 1.17 -5.56 1.84
C PHE A 114 0.40 -5.01 3.05
N VAL A 115 -0.93 -5.12 3.03
CA VAL A 115 -1.78 -4.66 4.16
C VAL A 115 -1.48 -5.47 5.42
N TYR A 116 -1.31 -6.79 5.29
CA TYR A 116 -0.95 -7.66 6.41
C TYR A 116 0.40 -7.24 7.02
N TYR A 117 1.41 -6.98 6.18
CA TYR A 117 2.72 -6.51 6.64
C TYR A 117 2.63 -5.19 7.40
N GLN A 118 1.85 -4.22 6.91
CA GLN A 118 1.68 -2.93 7.59
C GLN A 118 1.12 -3.09 9.01
N VAL A 119 0.13 -3.95 9.18
CA VAL A 119 -0.48 -4.16 10.49
C VAL A 119 0.44 -4.93 11.44
N GLU A 120 1.06 -6.02 10.97
CA GLU A 120 1.93 -6.83 11.81
C GLU A 120 3.23 -6.10 12.17
N SER A 121 3.81 -5.34 11.24
CA SER A 121 4.98 -4.51 11.53
C SER A 121 4.64 -3.41 12.54
N PHE A 122 3.48 -2.76 12.42
CA PHE A 122 3.02 -1.78 13.41
C PHE A 122 2.86 -2.40 14.80
N LYS A 123 2.25 -3.58 14.91
CA LYS A 123 2.09 -4.30 16.18
C LYS A 123 3.45 -4.62 16.80
N TYR A 124 4.36 -5.16 16.00
CA TYR A 124 5.71 -5.50 16.45
C TYR A 124 6.47 -4.26 16.93
N LEU A 125 6.49 -3.20 16.13
CA LEU A 125 7.20 -1.96 16.47
C LEU A 125 6.60 -1.31 17.72
N THR A 126 5.28 -1.30 17.87
CA THR A 126 4.61 -0.76 19.06
C THR A 126 4.94 -1.59 20.31
N ALA A 127 4.93 -2.91 20.21
CA ALA A 127 5.26 -3.79 21.33
C ALA A 127 6.71 -3.66 21.80
N HIS A 128 7.60 -3.18 20.93
CA HIS A 128 9.01 -2.98 21.24
C HIS A 128 9.38 -1.50 21.46
N LYS A 129 8.39 -0.63 21.65
CA LYS A 129 8.62 0.73 22.14
C LYS A 129 8.61 0.73 23.65
N VAL A 130 9.60 1.41 24.22
CA VAL A 130 9.74 1.53 25.68
C VAL A 130 9.93 2.99 26.01
N LEU A 131 9.28 3.46 27.09
CA LEU A 131 9.43 4.81 27.58
C LEU A 131 10.19 4.73 28.93
N ASP A 132 11.36 5.36 28.99
CA ASP A 132 12.23 5.44 30.17
C ASP A 132 12.55 4.04 30.78
N GLY A 133 12.65 3.01 29.94
CA GLY A 133 12.90 1.63 30.38
C GLY A 133 11.80 0.97 31.21
N LYS A 134 10.69 1.68 31.50
CA LYS A 134 9.66 1.25 32.47
C LYS A 134 8.30 0.99 31.84
N VAL A 135 7.92 1.77 30.83
CA VAL A 135 6.58 1.68 30.23
C VAL A 135 6.68 0.97 28.88
N HIS A 136 6.00 -0.16 28.79
CA HIS A 136 5.88 -0.94 27.55
C HIS A 136 4.52 -0.68 26.91
N PHE A 137 4.51 -0.59 25.58
CA PHE A 137 3.29 -0.37 24.81
C PHE A 137 2.83 -1.70 24.21
N THR A 138 1.51 -1.87 24.14
CA THR A 138 0.91 -3.02 23.45
C THR A 138 -0.12 -2.53 22.46
N SER A 139 -0.24 -3.21 21.32
CA SER A 139 -1.25 -2.89 20.33
C SER A 139 -2.12 -4.13 20.08
N ASN A 140 -3.42 -4.00 20.29
CA ASN A 140 -4.42 -5.03 20.01
C ASN A 140 -5.04 -4.86 18.61
N ALA A 141 -4.30 -4.27 17.66
CA ALA A 141 -4.78 -4.12 16.30
C ALA A 141 -5.03 -5.51 15.68
N SER A 142 -6.24 -5.75 15.20
CA SER A 142 -6.60 -6.99 14.52
C SER A 142 -6.31 -6.87 13.04
N SER A 143 -5.37 -7.64 12.54
CA SER A 143 -5.02 -7.70 11.12
C SER A 143 -6.22 -8.07 10.26
N ALA A 144 -7.05 -9.02 10.72
CA ALA A 144 -8.28 -9.40 10.02
C ALA A 144 -9.28 -8.24 9.88
N ARG A 145 -9.47 -7.45 10.95
CA ARG A 145 -10.37 -6.29 10.90
C ARG A 145 -9.87 -5.19 9.97
N VAL A 146 -8.58 -4.89 9.99
CA VAL A 146 -7.98 -3.89 9.09
C VAL A 146 -8.09 -4.34 7.64
N ILE A 147 -7.81 -5.62 7.37
CA ILE A 147 -7.93 -6.20 6.03
C ILE A 147 -9.39 -6.18 5.56
N SER A 148 -10.36 -6.52 6.40
CA SER A 148 -11.78 -6.49 6.00
C SER A 148 -12.24 -5.07 5.64
N ILE A 149 -11.82 -4.06 6.40
CA ILE A 149 -12.11 -2.66 6.09
C ILE A 149 -11.45 -2.24 4.76
N PHE A 150 -10.20 -2.65 4.56
CA PHE A 150 -9.47 -2.36 3.31
C PHE A 150 -10.16 -3.01 2.10
N VAL A 151 -10.52 -4.29 2.19
CA VAL A 151 -11.23 -5.02 1.13
C VAL A 151 -12.58 -4.37 0.83
N LEU A 152 -13.35 -4.02 1.86
CA LEU A 152 -14.62 -3.30 1.69
C LEU A 152 -14.42 -1.97 0.95
N GLY A 153 -13.38 -1.20 1.34
CA GLY A 153 -13.04 0.06 0.67
C GLY A 153 -12.71 -0.14 -0.82
N VAL A 154 -11.90 -1.15 -1.14
CA VAL A 154 -11.54 -1.49 -2.52
C VAL A 154 -12.78 -1.88 -3.33
N VAL A 155 -13.66 -2.71 -2.77
CA VAL A 155 -14.92 -3.12 -3.42
C VAL A 155 -15.82 -1.91 -3.69
N LEU A 156 -16.00 -1.02 -2.72
CA LEU A 156 -16.80 0.19 -2.90
C LEU A 156 -16.23 1.11 -4.00
N ILE A 157 -14.91 1.30 -4.02
CA ILE A 157 -14.24 2.07 -5.08
C ILE A 157 -14.44 1.41 -6.43
N ALA A 158 -14.28 0.09 -6.53
CA ALA A 158 -14.48 -0.65 -7.78
C ALA A 158 -15.92 -0.50 -8.31
N VAL A 159 -16.93 -0.65 -7.45
CA VAL A 159 -18.34 -0.45 -7.81
C VAL A 159 -18.58 0.97 -8.31
N LEU A 160 -18.03 1.98 -7.63
CA LEU A 160 -18.15 3.38 -8.02
C LEU A 160 -17.50 3.63 -9.38
N VAL A 161 -16.28 3.15 -9.61
CA VAL A 161 -15.55 3.31 -10.88
C VAL A 161 -16.32 2.64 -12.03
N VAL A 162 -16.79 1.40 -11.83
CA VAL A 162 -17.61 0.69 -12.83
C VAL A 162 -18.90 1.46 -13.13
N GLY A 163 -19.58 1.96 -12.11
CA GLY A 163 -20.78 2.79 -12.27
C GLY A 163 -20.50 4.06 -13.09
N LEU A 164 -19.38 4.74 -12.84
CA LEU A 164 -18.96 5.91 -13.61
C LEU A 164 -18.66 5.54 -15.08
N ILE A 165 -17.93 4.45 -15.32
CA ILE A 165 -17.62 3.98 -16.69
C ILE A 165 -18.93 3.71 -17.47
N ILE A 166 -19.90 3.03 -16.85
CA ILE A 166 -21.20 2.76 -17.46
C ILE A 166 -21.93 4.07 -17.74
N ALA A 167 -22.00 4.98 -16.76
CA ALA A 167 -22.70 6.26 -16.92
C ALA A 167 -22.08 7.12 -18.03
N PHE A 168 -20.76 7.26 -18.06
CA PHE A 168 -20.09 8.00 -19.13
C PHE A 168 -20.18 7.29 -20.47
N GLY A 169 -20.08 5.97 -20.52
CA GLY A 169 -20.23 5.18 -21.74
C GLY A 169 -21.65 5.32 -22.36
N THR A 170 -22.70 5.29 -21.53
CA THR A 170 -24.08 5.49 -21.99
C THR A 170 -24.30 6.92 -22.47
N LEU A 171 -23.82 7.93 -21.74
CA LEU A 171 -23.93 9.33 -22.18
C LEU A 171 -23.21 9.55 -23.51
N PHE A 172 -22.00 9.07 -23.66
CA PHE A 172 -21.25 9.20 -24.90
C PHE A 172 -21.92 8.46 -26.07
N GLY A 173 -22.47 7.27 -25.81
CA GLY A 173 -23.24 6.51 -26.80
C GLY A 173 -24.51 7.27 -27.27
N LEU A 174 -25.23 7.89 -26.34
CA LEU A 174 -26.40 8.71 -26.67
C LEU A 174 -26.02 9.95 -27.49
N PHE A 175 -24.93 10.63 -27.16
CA PHE A 175 -24.42 11.76 -27.94
C PHE A 175 -23.99 11.34 -29.35
N ALA A 176 -23.34 10.19 -29.52
CA ALA A 176 -22.94 9.66 -30.80
C ALA A 176 -24.17 9.33 -31.70
N LEU A 177 -25.20 8.73 -31.11
CA LEU A 177 -26.48 8.45 -31.82
C LEU A 177 -27.20 9.73 -32.20
N ALA A 178 -27.25 10.72 -31.34
CA ALA A 178 -27.88 12.02 -31.62
C ALA A 178 -27.16 12.79 -32.75
N GLY A 179 -25.80 12.69 -32.79
CA GLY A 179 -24.99 13.30 -33.85
C GLY A 179 -25.12 12.61 -35.21
N SER A 180 -25.29 11.30 -35.26
CA SER A 180 -25.47 10.55 -36.51
C SER A 180 -26.85 10.72 -37.14
N GLY A 181 -27.86 11.17 -36.36
CA GLY A 181 -29.21 11.42 -36.87
C GLY A 181 -29.36 12.71 -37.69
N HIS A 182 -28.35 13.58 -37.77
CA HIS A 182 -28.42 14.85 -38.48
C HIS A 182 -27.88 14.79 -39.94
N ASP A 183 -27.18 13.74 -40.34
CA ASP A 183 -26.53 13.67 -41.67
C ASP A 183 -27.36 13.00 -42.76
N VAL A 184 -28.58 12.50 -42.46
CA VAL A 184 -29.36 11.70 -43.45
C VAL A 184 -30.42 12.50 -44.21
N THR A 185 -30.62 13.79 -43.92
CA THR A 185 -31.71 14.57 -44.57
C THR A 185 -31.25 15.64 -45.56
N GLY A 186 -29.97 15.72 -45.89
CA GLY A 186 -29.40 16.80 -46.68
C GLY A 186 -28.94 16.47 -48.11
N VAL A 187 -28.71 15.20 -48.45
CA VAL A 187 -28.01 14.86 -49.72
C VAL A 187 -28.96 14.49 -50.88
N ASP A 188 -30.17 14.05 -50.62
CA ASP A 188 -31.06 13.56 -51.69
C ASP A 188 -31.90 14.65 -52.38
N ARG A 189 -31.76 15.94 -52.05
CA ARG A 189 -32.58 17.00 -52.60
C ARG A 189 -31.98 17.71 -53.82
N TRP A 190 -30.79 17.36 -54.26
CA TRP A 190 -30.08 18.00 -55.39
C TRP A 190 -29.91 17.09 -56.63
N ALA A 191 -30.46 15.86 -56.59
CA ALA A 191 -30.34 14.92 -57.70
C ALA A 191 -31.56 14.93 -58.67
N GLU A 192 -32.54 15.81 -58.50
CA GLU A 192 -33.75 15.91 -59.35
C GLU A 192 -33.96 17.32 -59.91
N ILE A 193 -32.91 18.00 -60.40
CA ILE A 193 -33.07 19.19 -61.29
C ILE A 193 -32.24 19.00 -62.55
#